data_50b687ab76f1b5aae9c15b1b77d531cf
#
_entry.id   50b687ab76f1b5aae9c15b1b77d531cf
#
_cell.length_a   1.000
_cell.length_b   1.000
_cell.length_c   1.000
_cell.angle_alpha   90.00
_cell.angle_beta   90.00
_cell.angle_gamma   90.00
#
_symmetry.space_group_name_H-M   'P 1'
#
loop_
_entity.id
_entity.type
_entity.pdbx_description
1 polymer ?
#
loop_
_entity_poly.entity_id
_entity_poly.type
_entity_poly.pdbx_seq_one_letter_code
_entity_poly.pdbx_strand_id
1 'polypeptide(L)'
;DKRMVVLNLAPNNKVIGFQTRALSKYKSARYLTYDIERIYQDQNKELDVSEEELISLKKISTLFGILQVDFQRTVTMFEGPIDAMFMINSIGLATAGRSTEEFDEIPTIRYMFDNDKTGKEKMMQKLRRGKEIFMWGKFFDDTNLDLKYDKWLNNIDKNNRDKYPREINDLNDLIRVAYYLKDDCIKHLSKYFSNSKLDAYFL
;
A
#
# COMPACT_ATOMS: atom_id res chain seq x y z
N ASP A 1 9.91 11.81 19.33
CA ASP A 1 9.23 11.86 18.02
C ASP A 1 7.98 10.99 18.10
N LYS A 2 6.80 11.56 17.82
CA LYS A 2 5.55 10.77 17.83
C LYS A 2 5.46 9.97 16.53
N ARG A 3 5.23 8.65 16.66
CA ARG A 3 5.13 7.73 15.53
C ARG A 3 3.87 6.88 15.63
N MET A 4 3.26 6.62 14.51
CA MET A 4 2.30 5.52 14.36
C MET A 4 3.10 4.23 14.16
N VAL A 5 2.67 3.16 14.80
CA VAL A 5 3.27 1.82 14.69
C VAL A 5 2.29 0.90 13.98
N VAL A 6 2.77 0.24 12.94
CA VAL A 6 2.02 -0.79 12.19
C VAL A 6 2.71 -2.13 12.47
N LEU A 7 1.99 -3.04 13.11
CA LEU A 7 2.52 -4.34 13.49
C LEU A 7 2.29 -5.38 12.39
N ASN A 8 3.30 -6.21 12.13
CA ASN A 8 3.17 -7.43 11.35
C ASN A 8 3.05 -8.60 12.32
N LEU A 9 1.92 -9.29 12.27
CA LEU A 9 1.57 -10.35 13.20
C LEU A 9 1.63 -11.71 12.53
N ALA A 10 2.17 -12.70 13.23
CA ALA A 10 2.00 -14.12 12.92
C ALA A 10 0.56 -14.58 13.22
N PRO A 11 0.10 -15.75 12.70
CA PRO A 11 -1.24 -16.27 12.98
C PRO A 11 -1.54 -16.48 14.46
N ASN A 12 -0.52 -16.65 15.30
CA ASN A 12 -0.66 -16.75 16.75
C ASN A 12 -0.58 -15.40 17.48
N ASN A 13 -0.75 -14.29 16.75
CA ASN A 13 -0.69 -12.90 17.22
C ASN A 13 0.69 -12.46 17.77
N LYS A 14 1.75 -13.22 17.54
CA LYS A 14 3.10 -12.74 17.86
C LYS A 14 3.57 -11.70 16.85
N VAL A 15 4.24 -10.67 17.33
CA VAL A 15 4.85 -9.65 16.48
C VAL A 15 6.08 -10.23 15.80
N ILE A 16 6.11 -10.24 14.47
CA ILE A 16 7.23 -10.71 13.65
C ILE A 16 7.98 -9.58 12.96
N GLY A 17 7.41 -8.38 12.96
CA GLY A 17 7.98 -7.18 12.41
C GLY A 17 7.08 -5.99 12.68
N PHE A 18 7.57 -4.79 12.47
CA PHE A 18 6.74 -3.60 12.48
C PHE A 18 7.35 -2.48 11.64
N GLN A 19 6.48 -1.59 11.18
CA GLN A 19 6.89 -0.34 10.57
C GLN A 19 6.42 0.83 11.42
N THR A 20 7.23 1.87 11.53
CA THR A 20 6.80 3.11 12.16
C THR A 20 6.75 4.23 11.14
N ARG A 21 5.72 5.09 11.24
CA ARG A 21 5.58 6.31 10.45
C ARG A 21 5.64 7.53 11.37
N ALA A 22 6.53 8.47 11.09
CA ALA A 22 6.59 9.74 11.81
C ALA A 22 5.29 10.54 11.59
N LEU A 23 4.71 11.06 12.69
CA LEU A 23 3.50 11.89 12.66
C LEU A 23 3.82 13.37 12.49
N SER A 24 5.09 13.76 12.65
CA SER A 24 5.56 15.13 12.45
C SER A 24 6.46 15.24 11.22
N LYS A 25 6.46 16.40 10.57
CA LYS A 25 7.29 16.68 9.39
C LYS A 25 8.78 16.89 9.69
N TYR A 26 9.23 16.76 10.95
CA TYR A 26 10.55 17.24 11.37
C TYR A 26 11.58 16.12 11.61
N LYS A 27 12.71 16.22 10.90
CA LYS A 27 14.08 15.73 11.21
C LYS A 27 14.31 14.21 11.35
N SER A 28 13.33 13.35 11.22
CA SER A 28 13.51 11.89 11.30
C SER A 28 13.06 11.20 10.02
N ALA A 29 13.60 10.01 9.76
CA ALA A 29 13.12 9.17 8.66
C ALA A 29 11.60 9.01 8.74
N ARG A 30 10.89 9.28 7.63
CA ARG A 30 9.44 9.20 7.56
C ARG A 30 8.95 7.81 7.97
N TYR A 31 9.65 6.77 7.54
CA TYR A 31 9.39 5.38 7.86
C TYR A 31 10.64 4.72 8.45
N LEU A 32 10.46 3.87 9.45
CA LEU A 32 11.47 2.95 9.96
C LEU A 32 10.83 1.56 9.99
N THR A 33 11.52 0.58 9.42
CA THR A 33 11.07 -0.81 9.38
C THR A 33 11.97 -1.66 10.27
N TYR A 34 11.36 -2.49 11.07
CA TYR A 34 12.00 -3.44 11.97
C TYR A 34 11.52 -4.83 11.59
N ASP A 35 12.42 -5.63 11.07
CA ASP A 35 12.20 -7.05 10.83
C ASP A 35 12.41 -7.87 12.12
N ILE A 36 12.14 -9.17 12.04
CA ILE A 36 12.22 -10.04 13.22
C ILE A 36 13.64 -10.10 13.79
N GLU A 37 14.68 -10.12 12.95
CA GLU A 37 16.07 -10.16 13.42
C GLU A 37 16.39 -8.91 14.23
N ARG A 38 16.04 -7.73 13.73
CA ARG A 38 16.25 -6.45 14.44
C ARG A 38 15.53 -6.42 15.78
N ILE A 39 14.30 -6.96 15.84
CA ILE A 39 13.53 -7.04 17.10
C ILE A 39 14.26 -7.89 18.15
N TYR A 40 14.83 -9.03 17.73
CA TYR A 40 15.56 -9.91 18.65
C TYR A 40 16.90 -9.30 19.08
N GLN A 41 17.64 -8.69 18.16
CA GLN A 41 18.89 -7.97 18.47
C GLN A 41 18.67 -6.86 19.49
N ASP A 42 17.63 -6.04 19.31
CA ASP A 42 17.29 -4.93 20.22
C ASP A 42 16.87 -5.45 21.61
N GLN A 43 16.48 -6.72 21.73
CA GLN A 43 16.20 -7.39 23.03
C GLN A 43 17.40 -8.16 23.60
N ASN A 44 18.57 -8.11 22.98
CA ASN A 44 19.74 -8.94 23.29
C ASN A 44 19.41 -10.45 23.30
N LYS A 45 18.58 -10.89 22.37
CA LYS A 45 18.19 -12.29 22.18
C LYS A 45 18.68 -12.77 20.82
N GLU A 46 19.05 -14.04 20.76
CA GLU A 46 19.34 -14.74 19.52
C GLU A 46 18.08 -15.44 19.01
N LEU A 47 17.93 -15.48 17.68
CA LEU A 47 16.94 -16.31 17.00
C LEU A 47 17.58 -17.69 16.78
N ASP A 48 17.03 -18.70 17.45
CA ASP A 48 17.43 -20.11 17.25
C ASP A 48 16.71 -20.66 16.01
N VAL A 49 17.18 -20.26 14.84
CA VAL A 49 16.66 -20.67 13.53
C VAL A 49 17.81 -20.82 12.54
N SER A 50 17.64 -21.64 11.52
CA SER A 50 18.62 -21.78 10.43
C SER A 50 18.72 -20.47 9.62
N GLU A 51 19.82 -20.31 8.88
CA GLU A 51 20.02 -19.14 8.01
C GLU A 51 18.91 -19.02 6.95
N GLU A 52 18.46 -20.14 6.38
CA GLU A 52 17.36 -20.16 5.39
C GLU A 52 16.03 -19.73 6.00
N GLU A 53 15.72 -20.21 7.22
CA GLU A 53 14.54 -19.80 7.97
C GLU A 53 14.60 -18.30 8.31
N LEU A 54 15.76 -17.79 8.72
CA LEU A 54 15.94 -16.37 9.03
C LEU A 54 15.66 -15.50 7.80
N ILE A 55 16.19 -15.87 6.63
CA ILE A 55 15.92 -15.17 5.36
C ILE A 55 14.41 -15.15 5.07
N SER A 56 13.74 -16.29 5.24
CA SER A 56 12.30 -16.41 5.01
C SER A 56 11.49 -15.56 5.99
N LEU A 57 11.83 -15.60 7.27
CA LEU A 57 11.20 -14.81 8.32
C LEU A 57 11.39 -13.30 8.09
N LYS A 58 12.58 -12.87 7.67
CA LYS A 58 12.84 -11.47 7.31
C LYS A 58 11.94 -11.02 6.16
N LYS A 59 11.79 -11.84 5.13
CA LYS A 59 10.89 -11.55 4.02
C LYS A 59 9.44 -11.36 4.48
N ILE A 60 8.94 -12.29 5.28
CA ILE A 60 7.56 -12.25 5.79
C ILE A 60 7.36 -11.06 6.75
N SER A 61 8.33 -10.77 7.60
CA SER A 61 8.25 -9.71 8.61
C SER A 61 8.17 -8.30 8.02
N THR A 62 8.51 -8.13 6.74
CA THR A 62 8.41 -6.87 6.00
C THR A 62 7.16 -6.77 5.11
N LEU A 63 6.23 -7.73 5.24
CA LEU A 63 4.96 -7.76 4.51
C LEU A 63 3.80 -7.64 5.48
N PHE A 64 3.16 -6.48 5.51
CA PHE A 64 1.95 -6.31 6.29
C PHE A 64 0.82 -7.18 5.72
N GLY A 65 0.15 -7.91 6.58
CA GLY A 65 -1.03 -8.72 6.21
C GLY A 65 -0.74 -10.08 5.59
N ILE A 66 0.51 -10.42 5.24
CA ILE A 66 0.85 -11.64 4.49
C ILE A 66 0.35 -12.94 5.15
N LEU A 67 0.37 -13.01 6.48
CA LEU A 67 -0.06 -14.21 7.22
C LEU A 67 -1.56 -14.21 7.55
N GLN A 68 -2.29 -13.15 7.17
CA GLN A 68 -3.74 -13.01 7.37
C GLN A 68 -4.53 -13.13 6.08
N VAL A 69 -3.87 -13.13 4.91
CA VAL A 69 -4.57 -13.21 3.61
C VAL A 69 -4.91 -14.64 3.23
N ASP A 70 -6.03 -14.78 2.55
CA ASP A 70 -6.48 -16.00 1.90
C ASP A 70 -6.09 -15.96 0.42
N PHE A 71 -5.07 -16.73 0.04
CA PHE A 71 -4.59 -16.82 -1.34
C PHE A 71 -5.52 -17.60 -2.28
N GLN A 72 -6.59 -18.21 -1.77
CA GLN A 72 -7.64 -18.79 -2.63
C GLN A 72 -8.60 -17.71 -3.16
N ARG A 73 -8.51 -16.49 -2.61
CA ARG A 73 -9.30 -15.32 -3.01
C ARG A 73 -8.39 -14.26 -3.59
N THR A 74 -8.97 -13.31 -4.30
CA THR A 74 -8.22 -12.15 -4.81
C THR A 74 -7.52 -11.41 -3.68
N VAL A 75 -6.21 -11.27 -3.79
CA VAL A 75 -5.35 -10.50 -2.87
C VAL A 75 -4.89 -9.24 -3.57
N THR A 76 -5.08 -8.08 -2.94
CA THR A 76 -4.58 -6.80 -3.48
C THR A 76 -3.28 -6.41 -2.81
N MET A 77 -2.25 -6.13 -3.61
CA MET A 77 -0.94 -5.69 -3.11
C MET A 77 -0.77 -4.18 -3.26
N PHE A 78 -0.30 -3.54 -2.20
CA PHE A 78 -0.05 -2.10 -2.09
C PHE A 78 1.43 -1.79 -1.83
N GLU A 79 1.87 -0.56 -2.13
CA GLU A 79 3.22 -0.09 -1.82
C GLU A 79 3.43 0.17 -0.32
N GLY A 80 2.37 0.41 0.42
CA GLY A 80 2.44 0.69 1.85
C GLY A 80 1.43 -0.08 2.70
N PRO A 81 1.76 -0.33 3.99
CA PRO A 81 0.86 -1.04 4.89
C PRO A 81 -0.40 -0.22 5.22
N ILE A 82 -0.34 1.11 5.15
CA ILE A 82 -1.48 1.97 5.46
C ILE A 82 -2.59 1.76 4.43
N ASP A 83 -2.25 1.71 3.15
CA ASP A 83 -3.21 1.48 2.07
C ASP A 83 -3.83 0.09 2.17
N ALA A 84 -3.01 -0.91 2.51
CA ALA A 84 -3.49 -2.26 2.73
C ALA A 84 -4.51 -2.37 3.88
N MET A 85 -4.45 -1.50 4.90
CA MET A 85 -5.44 -1.51 5.99
C MET A 85 -6.86 -1.17 5.53
N PHE A 86 -7.02 -0.52 4.39
CA PHE A 86 -8.32 -0.09 3.88
C PHE A 86 -8.98 -1.09 2.94
N MET A 87 -8.31 -2.18 2.61
CA MET A 87 -8.86 -3.20 1.71
C MET A 87 -8.78 -4.59 2.34
N ILE A 88 -9.89 -5.32 2.27
CA ILE A 88 -9.95 -6.71 2.76
C ILE A 88 -9.06 -7.59 1.87
N ASN A 89 -8.40 -8.57 2.48
CA ASN A 89 -7.54 -9.54 1.81
C ASN A 89 -6.41 -8.86 1.02
N SER A 90 -5.59 -8.09 1.71
CA SER A 90 -4.56 -7.26 1.10
C SER A 90 -3.20 -7.39 1.79
N ILE A 91 -2.16 -7.07 1.05
CA ILE A 91 -0.76 -7.06 1.49
C ILE A 91 -0.18 -5.68 1.25
N GLY A 92 0.52 -5.13 2.24
CA GLY A 92 1.29 -3.90 2.13
C GLY A 92 2.79 -4.14 2.25
N LEU A 93 3.59 -3.49 1.40
CA LEU A 93 5.04 -3.54 1.49
C LEU A 93 5.51 -2.60 2.61
N ALA A 94 6.28 -3.12 3.57
CA ALA A 94 6.83 -2.30 4.65
C ALA A 94 8.19 -1.68 4.31
N THR A 95 8.79 -2.03 3.18
CA THR A 95 10.10 -1.53 2.73
C THR A 95 10.02 -0.96 1.32
N ALA A 96 10.48 0.28 1.15
CA ALA A 96 10.64 0.87 -0.17
C ALA A 96 11.67 0.07 -1.00
N GLY A 97 11.36 -0.15 -2.27
CA GLY A 97 12.26 -0.83 -3.20
C GLY A 97 12.28 -2.36 -3.12
N ARG A 98 11.44 -2.99 -2.28
CA ARG A 98 11.28 -4.44 -2.28
C ARG A 98 10.77 -4.92 -3.65
N SER A 99 11.41 -5.95 -4.21
CA SER A 99 10.88 -6.66 -5.36
C SER A 99 9.56 -7.36 -5.01
N THR A 100 8.62 -7.29 -5.92
CA THR A 100 7.33 -8.00 -5.83
C THR A 100 7.20 -9.08 -6.89
N GLU A 101 8.29 -9.44 -7.56
CA GLU A 101 8.30 -10.42 -8.64
C GLU A 101 7.94 -11.82 -8.18
N GLU A 102 8.35 -12.18 -6.97
CA GLU A 102 8.01 -13.46 -6.34
C GLU A 102 6.50 -13.70 -6.21
N PHE A 103 5.69 -12.63 -6.20
CA PHE A 103 4.24 -12.71 -6.15
C PHE A 103 3.58 -12.82 -7.53
N ASP A 104 4.33 -12.62 -8.60
CA ASP A 104 3.77 -12.68 -9.96
C ASP A 104 3.36 -14.10 -10.37
N GLU A 105 3.91 -15.13 -9.71
CA GLU A 105 3.50 -16.51 -9.91
C GLU A 105 2.16 -16.87 -9.25
N ILE A 106 1.66 -16.03 -8.34
CA ILE A 106 0.40 -16.25 -7.65
C ILE A 106 -0.75 -15.68 -8.51
N PRO A 107 -1.66 -16.51 -9.04
CA PRO A 107 -2.69 -16.06 -9.99
C PRO A 107 -3.70 -15.09 -9.38
N THR A 108 -3.93 -15.20 -8.07
CA THR A 108 -4.94 -14.42 -7.34
C THR A 108 -4.45 -13.04 -6.92
N ILE A 109 -3.17 -12.71 -7.15
CA ILE A 109 -2.63 -11.39 -6.79
C ILE A 109 -2.88 -10.37 -7.89
N ARG A 110 -3.37 -9.19 -7.48
CA ARG A 110 -3.48 -7.97 -8.26
C ARG A 110 -2.78 -6.81 -7.54
N TYR A 111 -2.51 -5.73 -8.26
CA TYR A 111 -1.68 -4.64 -7.77
C TYR A 111 -2.40 -3.30 -7.82
N MET A 112 -2.32 -2.54 -6.73
CA MET A 112 -2.75 -1.14 -6.66
C MET A 112 -1.62 -0.34 -6.03
N PHE A 113 -0.70 0.15 -6.86
CA PHE A 113 0.41 0.99 -6.44
C PHE A 113 0.04 2.46 -6.54
N ASP A 114 0.90 3.32 -6.01
CA ASP A 114 0.67 4.75 -5.94
C ASP A 114 0.44 5.36 -7.34
N ASN A 115 -0.37 6.41 -7.40
CA ASN A 115 -0.67 7.14 -8.64
C ASN A 115 0.44 8.14 -9.00
N ASP A 116 1.64 7.94 -8.51
CA ASP A 116 2.81 8.72 -8.89
C ASP A 116 3.58 8.06 -10.07
N LYS A 117 4.59 8.74 -10.55
CA LYS A 117 5.40 8.24 -11.68
C LYS A 117 5.99 6.85 -11.41
N THR A 118 6.51 6.64 -10.20
CA THR A 118 7.17 5.37 -9.81
C THR A 118 6.16 4.23 -9.72
N GLY A 119 5.01 4.47 -9.09
CA GLY A 119 3.94 3.49 -8.97
C GLY A 119 3.37 3.10 -10.33
N LYS A 120 3.16 4.08 -11.23
CA LYS A 120 2.72 3.84 -12.62
C LYS A 120 3.72 3.01 -13.42
N GLU A 121 5.02 3.29 -13.30
CA GLU A 121 6.07 2.50 -13.95
C GLU A 121 6.06 1.03 -13.47
N LYS A 122 5.92 0.81 -12.17
CA LYS A 122 5.80 -0.53 -11.58
C LYS A 122 4.51 -1.24 -12.05
N MET A 123 3.37 -0.56 -12.03
CA MET A 123 2.11 -1.12 -12.53
C MET A 123 2.20 -1.50 -14.00
N MET A 124 2.82 -0.65 -14.84
CA MET A 124 3.07 -0.97 -16.24
C MET A 124 3.92 -2.24 -16.41
N GLN A 125 4.93 -2.45 -15.57
CA GLN A 125 5.73 -3.68 -15.60
C GLN A 125 4.88 -4.91 -15.25
N LYS A 126 3.99 -4.80 -14.24
CA LYS A 126 3.06 -5.86 -13.86
C LYS A 126 2.05 -6.17 -14.98
N LEU A 127 1.50 -5.14 -15.62
CA LEU A 127 0.59 -5.30 -16.75
C LEU A 127 1.26 -6.03 -17.94
N ARG A 128 2.51 -5.70 -18.24
CA ARG A 128 3.29 -6.39 -19.31
C ARG A 128 3.49 -7.88 -19.02
N ARG A 129 3.50 -8.26 -17.74
CA ARG A 129 3.55 -9.66 -17.26
C ARG A 129 2.15 -10.30 -17.17
N GLY A 130 1.10 -9.62 -17.64
CA GLY A 130 -0.27 -10.12 -17.65
C GLY A 130 -0.97 -10.06 -16.28
N LYS A 131 -0.44 -9.27 -15.35
CA LYS A 131 -1.04 -9.11 -14.02
C LYS A 131 -2.13 -8.07 -14.02
N GLU A 132 -3.14 -8.30 -13.18
CA GLU A 132 -4.23 -7.36 -12.95
C GLU A 132 -3.73 -6.18 -12.13
N ILE A 133 -3.95 -4.96 -12.63
CA ILE A 133 -3.53 -3.71 -12.00
C ILE A 133 -4.68 -2.72 -11.92
N PHE A 134 -4.62 -1.80 -10.96
CA PHE A 134 -5.60 -0.73 -10.83
C PHE A 134 -5.36 0.38 -11.86
N MET A 135 -6.40 0.74 -12.60
CA MET A 135 -6.38 1.74 -13.67
C MET A 135 -6.81 3.10 -13.12
N TRP A 136 -5.85 3.87 -12.58
CA TRP A 136 -6.12 5.17 -11.98
C TRP A 136 -6.82 6.14 -12.94
N GLY A 137 -6.36 6.25 -14.19
CA GLY A 137 -6.95 7.14 -15.18
C GLY A 137 -8.41 6.77 -15.47
N LYS A 138 -8.71 5.49 -15.71
CA LYS A 138 -10.08 5.03 -15.92
C LYS A 138 -10.98 5.32 -14.72
N PHE A 139 -10.45 5.14 -13.51
CA PHE A 139 -11.19 5.48 -12.30
C PHE A 139 -11.53 6.97 -12.25
N PHE A 140 -10.58 7.85 -12.55
CA PHE A 140 -10.81 9.29 -12.56
C PHE A 140 -11.73 9.73 -13.71
N ASP A 141 -11.56 9.17 -14.90
CA ASP A 141 -12.43 9.46 -16.06
C ASP A 141 -13.91 9.12 -15.77
N ASP A 142 -14.17 7.97 -15.12
CA ASP A 142 -15.52 7.52 -14.81
C ASP A 142 -16.15 8.30 -13.64
N THR A 143 -15.36 8.68 -12.63
CA THR A 143 -15.87 9.28 -11.39
C THR A 143 -15.78 10.80 -11.36
N ASN A 144 -14.88 11.39 -12.15
CA ASN A 144 -14.49 12.80 -12.10
C ASN A 144 -14.09 13.25 -10.68
N LEU A 145 -13.55 12.35 -9.86
CA LEU A 145 -13.28 12.59 -8.45
C LEU A 145 -12.20 13.63 -8.24
N ASP A 146 -11.16 13.62 -9.04
CA ASP A 146 -10.07 14.58 -9.08
C ASP A 146 -10.58 15.99 -9.37
N LEU A 147 -11.41 16.17 -10.41
CA LEU A 147 -12.00 17.46 -10.77
C LEU A 147 -12.97 17.97 -9.68
N LYS A 148 -13.76 17.08 -9.08
CA LYS A 148 -14.63 17.42 -7.95
C LYS A 148 -13.80 17.89 -6.76
N TYR A 149 -12.68 17.19 -6.49
CA TYR A 149 -11.79 17.49 -5.38
C TYR A 149 -11.08 18.83 -5.57
N ASP A 150 -10.57 19.12 -6.77
CA ASP A 150 -9.94 20.38 -7.09
C ASP A 150 -10.90 21.57 -6.88
N LYS A 151 -12.15 21.44 -7.33
CA LYS A 151 -13.18 22.46 -7.09
C LYS A 151 -13.44 22.65 -5.61
N TRP A 152 -13.56 21.57 -4.85
CA TRP A 152 -13.79 21.60 -3.41
C TRP A 152 -12.60 22.25 -2.68
N LEU A 153 -11.36 21.84 -3.01
CA LEU A 153 -10.14 22.35 -2.41
C LEU A 153 -9.93 23.84 -2.69
N ASN A 154 -10.34 24.32 -3.87
CA ASN A 154 -10.26 25.74 -4.23
C ASN A 154 -11.21 26.64 -3.42
N ASN A 155 -12.27 26.06 -2.84
CA ASN A 155 -13.21 26.76 -1.95
C ASN A 155 -12.76 26.74 -0.49
N ILE A 156 -11.69 26.02 -0.14
CA ILE A 156 -11.15 25.97 1.22
C ILE A 156 -10.22 27.16 1.45
N ASP A 157 -10.31 27.73 2.65
CA ASP A 157 -9.39 28.78 3.12
C ASP A 157 -7.94 28.33 2.92
N LYS A 158 -7.12 29.18 2.29
CA LYS A 158 -5.70 28.92 2.00
C LYS A 158 -4.91 28.48 3.24
N ASN A 159 -5.25 29.00 4.42
CA ASN A 159 -4.60 28.66 5.68
C ASN A 159 -4.90 27.21 6.15
N ASN A 160 -5.90 26.58 5.60
CA ASN A 160 -6.31 25.22 5.93
C ASN A 160 -5.93 24.17 4.86
N ARG A 161 -5.48 24.59 3.68
CA ARG A 161 -5.18 23.68 2.55
C ARG A 161 -4.13 22.61 2.90
N ASP A 162 -3.15 22.94 3.73
CA ASP A 162 -2.10 21.99 4.13
C ASP A 162 -2.60 20.81 4.98
N LYS A 163 -3.85 20.85 5.43
CA LYS A 163 -4.51 19.74 6.15
C LYS A 163 -5.04 18.64 5.22
N TYR A 164 -5.12 18.92 3.92
CA TYR A 164 -5.72 18.06 2.91
C TYR A 164 -4.67 17.55 1.92
N PRO A 165 -4.86 16.38 1.30
CA PRO A 165 -4.01 15.94 0.20
C PRO A 165 -3.94 17.01 -0.89
N ARG A 166 -2.77 17.20 -1.49
CA ARG A 166 -2.66 18.10 -2.65
C ARG A 166 -3.23 17.46 -3.91
N GLU A 167 -3.09 16.16 -4.00
CA GLU A 167 -3.55 15.30 -5.09
C GLU A 167 -3.85 13.91 -4.53
N ILE A 168 -4.52 13.07 -5.30
CA ILE A 168 -4.86 11.70 -4.89
C ILE A 168 -3.77 10.78 -5.40
N ASN A 169 -2.83 10.42 -4.51
CA ASN A 169 -1.66 9.62 -4.86
C ASN A 169 -1.75 8.15 -4.45
N ASP A 170 -2.52 7.83 -3.44
CA ASP A 170 -2.63 6.48 -2.88
C ASP A 170 -4.08 6.18 -2.46
N LEU A 171 -4.34 4.95 -2.04
CA LEU A 171 -5.68 4.56 -1.59
C LEU A 171 -6.11 5.34 -0.34
N ASN A 172 -5.19 5.65 0.57
CA ASN A 172 -5.52 6.44 1.75
C ASN A 172 -5.96 7.87 1.38
N ASP A 173 -5.27 8.51 0.43
CA ASP A 173 -5.69 9.82 -0.08
C ASP A 173 -7.05 9.74 -0.79
N LEU A 174 -7.26 8.70 -1.60
CA LEU A 174 -8.54 8.45 -2.28
C LEU A 174 -9.70 8.34 -1.29
N ILE A 175 -9.55 7.55 -0.23
CA ILE A 175 -10.58 7.38 0.80
C ILE A 175 -10.86 8.69 1.54
N ARG A 176 -9.82 9.44 1.87
CA ARG A 176 -9.97 10.76 2.53
C ARG A 176 -10.72 11.73 1.64
N VAL A 177 -10.38 11.79 0.36
CA VAL A 177 -11.05 12.67 -0.60
C VAL A 177 -12.51 12.27 -0.80
N ALA A 178 -12.80 10.98 -0.99
CA ALA A 178 -14.16 10.48 -1.08
C ALA A 178 -14.98 10.82 0.16
N TYR A 179 -14.38 10.70 1.35
CA TYR A 179 -15.01 11.10 2.61
C TYR A 179 -15.34 12.60 2.66
N TYR A 180 -14.40 13.48 2.27
CA TYR A 180 -14.63 14.93 2.26
C TYR A 180 -15.72 15.34 1.27
N LEU A 181 -15.77 14.70 0.11
CA LEU A 181 -16.77 14.96 -0.92
C LEU A 181 -18.10 14.24 -0.68
N LYS A 182 -18.18 13.34 0.30
CA LYS A 182 -19.30 12.42 0.53
C LYS A 182 -19.63 11.60 -0.73
N ASP A 183 -18.58 11.13 -1.42
CA ASP A 183 -18.69 10.36 -2.66
C ASP A 183 -18.52 8.87 -2.36
N ASP A 184 -19.38 8.06 -2.96
CA ASP A 184 -19.42 6.60 -2.74
C ASP A 184 -18.55 5.80 -3.73
N CYS A 185 -17.71 6.45 -4.53
CA CYS A 185 -16.89 5.83 -5.59
C CYS A 185 -15.99 4.68 -5.08
N ILE A 186 -15.57 4.74 -3.82
CA ILE A 186 -14.75 3.69 -3.20
C ILE A 186 -15.46 2.33 -3.09
N LYS A 187 -16.80 2.28 -3.13
CA LYS A 187 -17.58 1.02 -3.08
C LYS A 187 -17.38 0.14 -4.31
N HIS A 188 -16.83 0.68 -5.39
CA HIS A 188 -16.75 0.02 -6.68
C HIS A 188 -15.32 -0.12 -7.24
N LEU A 189 -14.29 0.01 -6.41
CA LEU A 189 -12.88 -0.03 -6.84
C LEU A 189 -12.53 -1.29 -7.65
N SER A 190 -13.16 -2.43 -7.35
CA SER A 190 -12.91 -3.67 -8.07
C SER A 190 -13.19 -3.62 -9.58
N LYS A 191 -14.00 -2.68 -10.05
CA LYS A 191 -14.29 -2.49 -11.48
C LYS A 191 -13.11 -1.95 -12.28
N TYR A 192 -12.17 -1.34 -11.60
CA TYR A 192 -11.06 -0.59 -12.21
C TYR A 192 -9.76 -1.37 -12.24
N PHE A 193 -9.81 -2.67 -11.96
CA PHE A 193 -8.67 -3.55 -12.17
C PHE A 193 -8.74 -4.17 -13.56
N SER A 194 -7.60 -4.22 -14.24
CA SER A 194 -7.49 -4.84 -15.57
C SER A 194 -6.12 -5.49 -15.77
N ASN A 195 -6.07 -6.56 -16.56
CA ASN A 195 -4.86 -7.18 -17.08
C ASN A 195 -4.73 -7.00 -18.61
N SER A 196 -5.65 -6.25 -19.22
CA SER A 196 -5.61 -5.94 -20.64
C SER A 196 -4.52 -4.93 -20.96
N LYS A 197 -3.59 -5.29 -21.85
CA LYS A 197 -2.57 -4.36 -22.32
C LYS A 197 -3.13 -3.17 -23.11
N LEU A 198 -4.36 -3.28 -23.61
CA LEU A 198 -5.06 -2.19 -24.27
C LEU A 198 -5.44 -1.08 -23.28
N ASP A 199 -5.63 -1.44 -22.02
CA ASP A 199 -5.98 -0.48 -20.96
C ASP A 199 -4.75 0.29 -20.41
N ALA A 200 -3.54 0.01 -20.91
CA ALA A 200 -2.31 0.71 -20.50
C ALA A 200 -2.39 2.23 -20.66
N TYR A 201 -3.27 2.71 -21.56
CA TYR A 201 -3.52 4.14 -21.77
C TYR A 201 -4.13 4.82 -20.52
N PHE A 202 -4.79 4.06 -19.67
CA PHE A 202 -5.47 4.54 -18.45
C PHE A 202 -4.60 4.50 -17.18
N LEU A 203 -3.31 4.30 -17.30
CA LEU A 203 -2.34 4.46 -16.24
C LEU A 203 -1.86 5.91 -16.19
#